data_8b624e16ba6c1e98a1c90da3b6778067
#
_entry.id   8b624e16ba6c1e98a1c90da3b6778067
#
_cell.length_a   1.000
_cell.length_b   1.000
_cell.length_c   1.000
_cell.angle_alpha   90.00
_cell.angle_beta   90.00
_cell.angle_gamma   90.00
#
_symmetry.space_group_name_H-M   'P 1'
#
loop_
_entity.id
_entity.type
_entity.pdbx_description
1 polymer ?
#
loop_
_entity_poly.entity_id
_entity_poly.type
_entity_poly.pdbx_seq_one_letter_code
_entity_poly.pdbx_strand_id
1 'polypeptide(L)'
;MFNDMPVFDYEDIQLIPNKCIITSRSQADTTVTLGGHTFKLPVIPANMQTIIDEALAEQLAKSGYFYIMHRFDEASRKPFIKRMHAQGLIASISVGVKRAEYDFVSSLADDAPEFITIDIAHGHATSVIEMIQHIKAVLPDTFVIAGNVGTPEAVRELENAGADATKVGIGPGKVCITKVKTGFGTGGWQLAALRWCAKAARKPIIADGGIRTHGDIAKSIRFGASMVMIGSLFAGHIESPGKLVESDGQSFKEYYGSASEYQKGEHKNVEGKKILLPVKGHLADTLQEMQQDLQSAISYAGGKELESLRHVNYVVVKNSIWNGDTI
;
A
#
# COMPACT_ATOMS: atom_id res chain seq x y z
N MET A 1 -3.09 10.66 25.80
CA MET A 1 -4.08 10.78 24.70
C MET A 1 -4.36 9.44 24.03
N PHE A 2 -3.40 8.52 23.86
CA PHE A 2 -3.62 7.20 23.24
C PHE A 2 -4.07 6.09 24.19
N ASN A 3 -3.81 6.20 25.50
CA ASN A 3 -4.06 5.13 26.49
C ASN A 3 -5.55 4.75 26.66
N ASP A 4 -6.47 5.65 26.33
CA ASP A 4 -7.92 5.43 26.46
C ASP A 4 -8.62 5.13 25.12
N MET A 5 -7.86 5.03 24.04
CA MET A 5 -8.43 4.75 22.71
C MET A 5 -8.52 3.24 22.47
N PRO A 6 -9.64 2.73 21.94
CA PRO A 6 -9.76 1.31 21.65
C PRO A 6 -8.72 0.89 20.61
N VAL A 7 -7.96 -0.15 20.95
CA VAL A 7 -6.97 -0.79 20.10
C VAL A 7 -7.59 -2.06 19.51
N PHE A 8 -7.49 -2.21 18.19
CA PHE A 8 -7.98 -3.38 17.43
C PHE A 8 -7.21 -3.48 16.11
N ASP A 9 -7.19 -4.66 15.53
CA ASP A 9 -6.64 -4.91 14.20
C ASP A 9 -7.70 -5.58 13.29
N TYR A 10 -7.32 -5.99 12.11
CA TYR A 10 -8.21 -6.54 11.10
C TYR A 10 -9.02 -7.75 11.60
N GLU A 11 -8.39 -8.62 12.38
CA GLU A 11 -9.02 -9.84 12.93
C GLU A 11 -10.10 -9.54 13.98
N ASP A 12 -10.00 -8.38 14.65
CA ASP A 12 -10.92 -7.98 15.72
C ASP A 12 -12.22 -7.34 15.19
N ILE A 13 -12.30 -7.06 13.90
CA ILE A 13 -13.41 -6.27 13.32
C ILE A 13 -14.23 -7.11 12.35
N GLN A 14 -15.55 -7.02 12.50
CA GLN A 14 -16.50 -7.44 11.48
C GLN A 14 -17.44 -6.31 11.12
N LEU A 15 -17.66 -6.12 9.81
CA LEU A 15 -18.58 -5.12 9.28
C LEU A 15 -20.02 -5.66 9.36
N ILE A 16 -20.97 -4.80 9.73
CA ILE A 16 -22.38 -5.17 9.85
C ILE A 16 -23.07 -4.89 8.51
N PRO A 17 -23.76 -5.87 7.91
CA PRO A 17 -24.40 -5.69 6.62
C PRO A 17 -25.62 -4.77 6.71
N ASN A 18 -25.81 -3.98 5.65
CA ASN A 18 -26.99 -3.17 5.41
C ASN A 18 -27.90 -3.83 4.36
N LYS A 19 -29.10 -3.26 4.16
CA LYS A 19 -29.99 -3.70 3.09
C LYS A 19 -29.35 -3.49 1.72
N CYS A 20 -29.18 -4.56 0.95
CA CYS A 20 -28.69 -4.50 -0.42
C CYS A 20 -29.68 -3.79 -1.35
N ILE A 21 -29.18 -2.89 -2.21
CA ILE A 21 -29.99 -2.10 -3.16
C ILE A 21 -29.70 -2.41 -4.63
N ILE A 22 -28.75 -3.32 -4.89
CA ILE A 22 -28.37 -3.76 -6.25
C ILE A 22 -28.88 -5.19 -6.48
N THR A 23 -29.20 -5.51 -7.72
CA THR A 23 -29.71 -6.83 -8.13
C THR A 23 -28.61 -7.80 -8.51
N SER A 24 -27.44 -7.29 -8.90
CA SER A 24 -26.23 -8.05 -9.17
C SER A 24 -25.01 -7.36 -8.56
N ARG A 25 -24.10 -8.12 -7.96
CA ARG A 25 -22.84 -7.61 -7.42
C ARG A 25 -21.98 -6.92 -8.47
N SER A 26 -22.07 -7.36 -9.72
CA SER A 26 -21.37 -6.73 -10.85
C SER A 26 -21.78 -5.27 -11.12
N GLN A 27 -22.87 -4.79 -10.52
CA GLN A 27 -23.29 -3.39 -10.58
C GLN A 27 -22.53 -2.49 -9.60
N ALA A 28 -21.75 -3.09 -8.69
CA ALA A 28 -20.96 -2.33 -7.74
C ALA A 28 -19.69 -1.83 -8.41
N ASP A 29 -19.44 -0.53 -8.29
CA ASP A 29 -18.24 0.15 -8.80
C ASP A 29 -17.12 0.06 -7.75
N THR A 30 -15.99 -0.51 -8.17
CA THR A 30 -14.78 -0.67 -7.35
C THR A 30 -13.72 0.38 -7.67
N THR A 31 -14.00 1.30 -8.58
CA THR A 31 -13.01 2.30 -9.01
C THR A 31 -12.69 3.30 -7.90
N VAL A 32 -11.49 3.82 -7.96
CA VAL A 32 -10.98 4.83 -7.02
C VAL A 32 -10.24 5.92 -7.80
N THR A 33 -10.40 7.17 -7.37
CA THR A 33 -9.64 8.29 -7.92
C THR A 33 -8.54 8.72 -6.96
N LEU A 34 -7.31 8.87 -7.47
CA LEU A 34 -6.16 9.39 -6.75
C LEU A 34 -5.35 10.30 -7.69
N GLY A 35 -4.98 11.49 -7.24
CA GLY A 35 -4.19 12.43 -8.04
C GLY A 35 -4.83 12.82 -9.38
N GLY A 36 -6.16 12.84 -9.47
CA GLY A 36 -6.88 13.12 -10.72
C GLY A 36 -7.02 11.94 -11.69
N HIS A 37 -6.43 10.78 -11.36
CA HIS A 37 -6.50 9.55 -12.17
C HIS A 37 -7.42 8.51 -11.52
N THR A 38 -8.15 7.77 -12.35
CA THR A 38 -9.08 6.73 -11.91
C THR A 38 -8.47 5.34 -12.15
N PHE A 39 -8.52 4.50 -11.13
CA PHE A 39 -7.99 3.13 -11.13
C PHE A 39 -9.10 2.13 -10.83
N LYS A 40 -8.99 0.91 -11.38
CA LYS A 40 -10.01 -0.14 -11.28
C LYS A 40 -10.26 -0.65 -9.87
N LEU A 41 -9.22 -0.68 -9.03
CA LEU A 41 -9.28 -1.16 -7.66
C LEU A 41 -8.49 -0.24 -6.73
N PRO A 42 -8.89 -0.11 -5.47
CA PRO A 42 -8.18 0.67 -4.45
C PRO A 42 -6.99 -0.10 -3.87
N VAL A 43 -6.24 -0.85 -4.70
CA VAL A 43 -5.13 -1.69 -4.25
C VAL A 43 -3.83 -1.29 -4.93
N ILE A 44 -2.72 -1.39 -4.21
CA ILE A 44 -1.37 -1.06 -4.68
C ILE A 44 -0.45 -2.22 -4.31
N PRO A 45 0.23 -2.87 -5.27
CA PRO A 45 1.32 -3.79 -4.94
C PRO A 45 2.41 -3.05 -4.16
N ALA A 46 2.89 -3.65 -3.06
CA ALA A 46 3.94 -3.02 -2.26
C ALA A 46 5.19 -2.80 -3.11
N ASN A 47 5.78 -1.62 -2.97
CA ASN A 47 6.95 -1.16 -3.72
C ASN A 47 8.26 -1.84 -3.27
N MET A 48 8.30 -3.15 -3.39
CA MET A 48 9.38 -4.05 -2.98
C MET A 48 9.92 -4.83 -4.17
N GLN A 49 11.24 -5.05 -4.24
CA GLN A 49 11.89 -5.77 -5.35
C GLN A 49 11.37 -7.19 -5.60
N THR A 50 10.76 -7.83 -4.59
CA THR A 50 10.18 -9.16 -4.73
C THR A 50 8.72 -9.16 -5.16
N ILE A 51 8.12 -7.98 -5.32
CA ILE A 51 6.69 -7.83 -5.65
C ILE A 51 6.49 -7.13 -6.98
N ILE A 52 7.26 -6.09 -7.27
CA ILE A 52 7.10 -5.27 -8.46
C ILE A 52 8.45 -4.99 -9.11
N ASP A 53 8.47 -5.05 -10.44
CA ASP A 53 9.52 -4.57 -11.32
C ASP A 53 8.91 -3.69 -12.43
N GLU A 54 9.74 -3.19 -13.33
CA GLU A 54 9.30 -2.31 -14.41
C GLU A 54 8.33 -2.99 -15.38
N ALA A 55 8.50 -4.29 -15.66
CA ALA A 55 7.62 -5.04 -16.55
C ALA A 55 6.21 -5.19 -15.95
N LEU A 56 6.14 -5.54 -14.67
CA LEU A 56 4.87 -5.66 -13.97
C LEU A 56 4.21 -4.28 -13.75
N ALA A 57 4.99 -3.24 -13.46
CA ALA A 57 4.49 -1.87 -13.35
C ALA A 57 3.82 -1.39 -14.64
N GLU A 58 4.46 -1.64 -15.79
CA GLU A 58 3.91 -1.33 -17.12
C GLU A 58 2.63 -2.13 -17.41
N GLN A 59 2.60 -3.42 -17.07
CA GLN A 59 1.41 -4.27 -17.22
C GLN A 59 0.24 -3.77 -16.38
N LEU A 60 0.48 -3.40 -15.12
CA LEU A 60 -0.53 -2.84 -14.22
C LEU A 60 -1.08 -1.52 -14.74
N ALA A 61 -0.21 -0.60 -15.17
CA ALA A 61 -0.61 0.68 -15.74
C ALA A 61 -1.49 0.50 -16.99
N LYS A 62 -1.09 -0.36 -17.94
CA LYS A 62 -1.87 -0.70 -19.13
C LYS A 62 -3.24 -1.30 -18.80
N SER A 63 -3.31 -2.01 -17.69
CA SER A 63 -4.53 -2.66 -17.21
C SER A 63 -5.43 -1.75 -16.37
N GLY A 64 -5.01 -0.49 -16.12
CA GLY A 64 -5.77 0.51 -15.34
C GLY A 64 -5.69 0.32 -13.82
N TYR A 65 -4.61 -0.29 -13.32
CA TYR A 65 -4.31 -0.41 -11.90
C TYR A 65 -3.23 0.56 -11.50
N PHE A 66 -3.31 1.08 -10.27
CA PHE A 66 -2.26 1.90 -9.70
C PHE A 66 -1.09 1.03 -9.22
N TYR A 67 0.10 1.56 -9.36
CA TYR A 67 1.34 0.94 -8.88
C TYR A 67 2.27 2.02 -8.32
N ILE A 68 3.22 1.59 -7.50
CA ILE A 68 4.36 2.41 -7.06
C ILE A 68 5.62 1.59 -7.32
N MET A 69 6.50 2.08 -8.22
CA MET A 69 7.77 1.42 -8.50
C MET A 69 8.73 1.61 -7.32
N HIS A 70 9.45 0.57 -6.94
CA HIS A 70 10.45 0.65 -5.87
C HIS A 70 11.65 1.54 -6.26
N ARG A 71 12.43 2.00 -5.26
CA ARG A 71 13.55 2.94 -5.45
C ARG A 71 14.94 2.30 -5.57
N PHE A 72 15.03 0.97 -5.57
CA PHE A 72 16.31 0.26 -5.40
C PHE A 72 17.11 0.11 -6.70
N ASP A 73 16.52 0.33 -7.85
CA ASP A 73 17.19 0.38 -9.14
C ASP A 73 17.34 1.84 -9.58
N GLU A 74 18.37 2.51 -9.03
CA GLU A 74 18.54 3.95 -9.21
C GLU A 74 18.78 4.33 -10.68
N ALA A 75 19.53 3.52 -11.43
CA ALA A 75 19.90 3.82 -12.81
C ALA A 75 18.70 3.72 -13.77
N SER A 76 17.73 2.88 -13.48
CA SER A 76 16.58 2.63 -14.36
C SER A 76 15.44 3.63 -14.17
N ARG A 77 15.35 4.33 -13.04
CA ARG A 77 14.20 5.19 -12.69
C ARG A 77 13.87 6.24 -13.76
N LYS A 78 14.86 7.00 -14.23
CA LYS A 78 14.64 8.03 -15.26
C LYS A 78 14.31 7.44 -16.64
N PRO A 79 15.00 6.41 -17.15
CA PRO A 79 14.59 5.66 -18.34
C PRO A 79 13.17 5.07 -18.23
N PHE A 80 12.80 4.57 -17.06
CA PHE A 80 11.45 4.03 -16.80
C PHE A 80 10.37 5.11 -16.96
N ILE A 81 10.53 6.29 -16.35
CA ILE A 81 9.61 7.42 -16.49
C ILE A 81 9.39 7.74 -17.98
N LYS A 82 10.48 7.95 -18.73
CA LYS A 82 10.43 8.24 -20.16
C LYS A 82 9.70 7.18 -20.97
N ARG A 83 9.94 5.91 -20.66
CA ARG A 83 9.28 4.79 -21.33
C ARG A 83 7.77 4.75 -21.05
N MET A 84 7.36 5.06 -19.83
CA MET A 84 5.95 5.14 -19.45
C MET A 84 5.26 6.29 -20.20
N HIS A 85 5.84 7.48 -20.18
CA HIS A 85 5.31 8.66 -20.88
C HIS A 85 5.23 8.44 -22.39
N ALA A 86 6.24 7.80 -23.00
CA ALA A 86 6.22 7.48 -24.43
C ALA A 86 5.07 6.55 -24.84
N GLN A 87 4.48 5.83 -23.90
CA GLN A 87 3.32 4.97 -24.08
C GLN A 87 1.99 5.63 -23.61
N GLY A 88 2.04 6.89 -23.16
CA GLY A 88 0.88 7.58 -22.57
C GLY A 88 0.42 6.97 -21.24
N LEU A 89 1.33 6.32 -20.52
CA LEU A 89 1.06 5.69 -19.24
C LEU A 89 1.55 6.56 -18.08
N ILE A 90 0.90 6.44 -16.93
CA ILE A 90 1.28 7.11 -15.69
C ILE A 90 2.63 6.58 -15.22
N ALA A 91 3.55 7.48 -14.87
CA ALA A 91 4.78 7.16 -14.19
C ALA A 91 4.64 7.39 -12.67
N SER A 92 4.87 6.34 -11.87
CA SER A 92 4.84 6.38 -10.41
C SER A 92 6.09 5.71 -9.85
N ILE A 93 6.90 6.49 -9.13
CA ILE A 93 8.20 6.05 -8.62
C ILE A 93 8.31 6.27 -7.11
N SER A 94 9.34 5.67 -6.51
CA SER A 94 9.72 5.93 -5.11
C SER A 94 11.08 6.62 -5.02
N VAL A 95 11.24 7.45 -3.98
CA VAL A 95 12.50 8.11 -3.61
C VAL A 95 12.79 7.94 -2.11
N GLY A 96 14.06 8.05 -1.75
CA GLY A 96 14.51 8.19 -0.37
C GLY A 96 14.69 9.65 0.03
N VAL A 97 15.51 9.90 1.08
CA VAL A 97 15.79 11.24 1.63
C VAL A 97 17.28 11.55 1.71
N LYS A 98 18.14 10.75 1.08
CA LYS A 98 19.58 11.00 1.01
C LYS A 98 19.88 12.12 0.01
N ARG A 99 21.06 12.74 0.11
CA ARG A 99 21.47 13.84 -0.78
C ARG A 99 21.31 13.52 -2.28
N ALA A 100 21.71 12.33 -2.70
CA ALA A 100 21.59 11.90 -4.10
C ALA A 100 20.14 11.88 -4.61
N GLU A 101 19.14 11.68 -3.71
CA GLU A 101 17.73 11.71 -4.09
C GLU A 101 17.24 13.14 -4.41
N TYR A 102 17.78 14.16 -3.73
CA TYR A 102 17.48 15.57 -4.06
C TYR A 102 17.98 15.93 -5.46
N ASP A 103 19.21 15.50 -5.77
CA ASP A 103 19.81 15.73 -7.09
C ASP A 103 19.04 14.98 -8.18
N PHE A 104 18.61 13.74 -7.89
CA PHE A 104 17.76 12.95 -8.76
C PHE A 104 16.40 13.63 -9.02
N VAL A 105 15.68 14.04 -7.98
CA VAL A 105 14.40 14.76 -8.11
C VAL A 105 14.55 16.02 -8.94
N SER A 106 15.59 16.82 -8.68
CA SER A 106 15.88 18.03 -9.45
C SER A 106 16.13 17.74 -10.94
N SER A 107 16.69 16.58 -11.26
CA SER A 107 16.94 16.16 -12.64
C SER A 107 15.68 15.77 -13.42
N LEU A 108 14.51 15.67 -12.76
CA LEU A 108 13.23 15.29 -13.37
C LEU A 108 12.39 16.48 -13.84
N ALA A 109 12.89 17.72 -13.73
CA ALA A 109 12.11 18.91 -14.04
C ALA A 109 11.53 18.93 -15.47
N ASP A 110 12.26 18.36 -16.45
CA ASP A 110 11.81 18.30 -17.86
C ASP A 110 10.93 17.07 -18.17
N ASP A 111 10.78 16.14 -17.23
CA ASP A 111 10.06 14.87 -17.44
C ASP A 111 9.55 14.35 -16.09
N ALA A 112 8.70 15.17 -15.47
CA ALA A 112 8.18 14.92 -14.13
C ALA A 112 7.20 13.72 -14.12
N PRO A 113 7.35 12.75 -13.20
CA PRO A 113 6.37 11.68 -13.05
C PRO A 113 5.07 12.23 -12.41
N GLU A 114 3.94 11.58 -12.68
CA GLU A 114 2.67 11.93 -12.06
C GLU A 114 2.68 11.70 -10.56
N PHE A 115 3.40 10.66 -10.08
CA PHE A 115 3.45 10.30 -8.67
C PHE A 115 4.88 10.09 -8.20
N ILE A 116 5.22 10.66 -7.04
CA ILE A 116 6.43 10.35 -6.29
C ILE A 116 6.05 9.90 -4.88
N THR A 117 6.52 8.71 -4.49
CA THR A 117 6.37 8.20 -3.12
C THR A 117 7.69 8.36 -2.36
N ILE A 118 7.67 9.11 -1.26
CA ILE A 118 8.79 9.15 -0.31
C ILE A 118 8.66 7.93 0.60
N ASP A 119 9.59 6.97 0.45
CA ASP A 119 9.52 5.65 1.08
C ASP A 119 10.58 5.48 2.17
N ILE A 120 10.21 5.80 3.41
CA ILE A 120 11.05 5.76 4.61
C ILE A 120 10.34 4.98 5.71
N ALA A 121 11.05 4.06 6.37
CA ALA A 121 10.49 3.19 7.41
C ALA A 121 9.83 3.97 8.56
N HIS A 122 10.39 5.13 8.94
CA HIS A 122 9.82 6.08 9.88
C HIS A 122 9.72 7.45 9.23
N GLY A 123 8.56 7.70 8.61
CA GLY A 123 8.32 8.88 7.78
C GLY A 123 8.06 10.18 8.55
N HIS A 124 7.81 10.11 9.85
CA HIS A 124 7.69 11.30 10.70
C HIS A 124 9.08 11.83 11.07
N ALA A 125 9.76 12.43 10.11
CA ALA A 125 11.14 12.87 10.22
C ALA A 125 11.37 14.17 9.44
N THR A 126 12.24 15.03 9.95
CA THR A 126 12.62 16.32 9.32
C THR A 126 13.05 16.12 7.87
N SER A 127 13.87 15.10 7.60
CA SER A 127 14.34 14.81 6.24
C SER A 127 13.23 14.44 5.25
N VAL A 128 12.12 13.86 5.73
CA VAL A 128 10.93 13.58 4.90
C VAL A 128 10.17 14.87 4.61
N ILE A 129 10.00 15.72 5.61
CA ILE A 129 9.38 17.05 5.46
C ILE A 129 10.16 17.88 4.43
N GLU A 130 11.48 17.96 4.58
CA GLU A 130 12.38 18.67 3.64
C GLU A 130 12.27 18.11 2.21
N MET A 131 12.20 16.77 2.05
CA MET A 131 12.04 16.15 0.73
C MET A 131 10.68 16.46 0.11
N ILE A 132 9.58 16.46 0.88
CA ILE A 132 8.25 16.89 0.39
C ILE A 132 8.34 18.32 -0.14
N GLN A 133 8.89 19.24 0.64
CA GLN A 133 9.04 20.65 0.26
C GLN A 133 9.89 20.81 -0.99
N HIS A 134 10.99 20.04 -1.10
CA HIS A 134 11.87 20.05 -2.26
C HIS A 134 11.11 19.56 -3.52
N ILE A 135 10.41 18.42 -3.45
CA ILE A 135 9.63 17.91 -4.58
C ILE A 135 8.60 18.97 -5.02
N LYS A 136 7.84 19.54 -4.09
CA LYS A 136 6.83 20.56 -4.41
C LYS A 136 7.41 21.86 -4.97
N ALA A 137 8.65 22.20 -4.63
CA ALA A 137 9.34 23.36 -5.21
C ALA A 137 9.83 23.12 -6.64
N VAL A 138 10.30 21.89 -6.94
CA VAL A 138 10.91 21.55 -8.23
C VAL A 138 9.89 20.96 -9.21
N LEU A 139 8.94 20.17 -8.71
CA LEU A 139 7.91 19.42 -9.47
C LEU A 139 6.54 19.73 -8.88
N PRO A 140 5.99 20.95 -9.04
CA PRO A 140 4.79 21.40 -8.33
C PRO A 140 3.53 20.58 -8.64
N ASP A 141 3.42 20.02 -9.84
CA ASP A 141 2.26 19.26 -10.31
C ASP A 141 2.33 17.76 -9.95
N THR A 142 3.49 17.26 -9.52
CA THR A 142 3.66 15.87 -9.10
C THR A 142 2.87 15.60 -7.81
N PHE A 143 2.08 14.52 -7.81
CA PHE A 143 1.36 14.05 -6.63
C PHE A 143 2.32 13.34 -5.67
N VAL A 144 2.50 13.88 -4.47
CA VAL A 144 3.45 13.39 -3.47
C VAL A 144 2.76 12.52 -2.43
N ILE A 145 3.14 11.25 -2.39
CA ILE A 145 2.77 10.29 -1.34
C ILE A 145 3.92 10.23 -0.33
N ALA A 146 3.65 10.45 0.95
CA ALA A 146 4.71 10.43 1.96
C ALA A 146 4.42 9.41 3.06
N GLY A 147 5.44 8.68 3.47
CA GLY A 147 5.35 7.68 4.54
C GLY A 147 6.67 7.00 4.88
N ASN A 148 6.62 6.04 5.83
CA ASN A 148 5.42 5.55 6.52
C ASN A 148 5.22 6.23 7.88
N VAL A 149 3.98 6.44 8.23
CA VAL A 149 3.60 7.06 9.51
C VAL A 149 2.60 6.18 10.27
N GLY A 150 2.40 6.45 11.57
CA GLY A 150 1.48 5.68 12.42
C GLY A 150 0.68 6.55 13.40
N THR A 151 0.79 7.88 13.33
CA THR A 151 0.12 8.80 14.27
C THR A 151 -0.59 9.95 13.57
N PRO A 152 -1.67 10.48 14.17
CA PRO A 152 -2.38 11.65 13.65
C PRO A 152 -1.51 12.90 13.48
N GLU A 153 -0.56 13.11 14.39
CA GLU A 153 0.39 14.22 14.36
C GLU A 153 1.24 14.16 13.10
N ALA A 154 1.80 12.96 12.82
CA ALA A 154 2.63 12.73 11.64
C ALA A 154 1.85 13.01 10.34
N VAL A 155 0.60 12.54 10.24
CA VAL A 155 -0.25 12.80 9.06
C VAL A 155 -0.41 14.30 8.84
N ARG A 156 -0.80 15.05 9.88
CA ARG A 156 -0.98 16.51 9.77
C ARG A 156 0.30 17.24 9.38
N GLU A 157 1.43 16.82 9.94
CA GLU A 157 2.72 17.47 9.69
C GLU A 157 3.19 17.24 8.24
N LEU A 158 3.04 16.01 7.72
CA LEU A 158 3.37 15.73 6.32
C LEU A 158 2.42 16.42 5.33
N GLU A 159 1.11 16.48 5.63
CA GLU A 159 0.15 17.25 4.83
C GLU A 159 0.48 18.75 4.82
N ASN A 160 0.83 19.33 5.98
CA ASN A 160 1.23 20.73 6.09
C ASN A 160 2.54 21.02 5.32
N ALA A 161 3.43 20.05 5.21
CA ALA A 161 4.65 20.15 4.41
C ALA A 161 4.39 20.11 2.89
N GLY A 162 3.19 19.67 2.46
CA GLY A 162 2.79 19.62 1.05
C GLY A 162 2.53 18.21 0.50
N ALA A 163 2.56 17.16 1.33
CA ALA A 163 2.18 15.83 0.87
C ALA A 163 0.72 15.80 0.39
N ASP A 164 0.45 15.12 -0.71
CA ASP A 164 -0.89 14.98 -1.29
C ASP A 164 -1.61 13.73 -0.80
N ALA A 165 -0.86 12.75 -0.29
CA ALA A 165 -1.37 11.60 0.44
C ALA A 165 -0.35 11.13 1.47
N THR A 166 -0.82 10.44 2.52
CA THR A 166 0.06 9.82 3.52
C THR A 166 -0.11 8.31 3.54
N LYS A 167 1.01 7.58 3.68
CA LYS A 167 1.05 6.14 3.78
C LYS A 167 1.17 5.72 5.25
N VAL A 168 0.10 5.09 5.78
CA VAL A 168 -0.06 4.74 7.20
C VAL A 168 0.22 3.26 7.41
N GLY A 169 1.22 2.95 8.22
CA GLY A 169 1.61 1.59 8.59
C GLY A 169 3.09 1.46 8.83
N ILE A 170 3.48 1.19 10.07
CA ILE A 170 4.87 0.93 10.46
C ILE A 170 4.96 -0.53 10.91
N GLY A 171 5.51 -1.38 10.06
CA GLY A 171 5.81 -2.76 10.37
C GLY A 171 4.65 -3.75 10.51
N PRO A 172 3.43 -3.55 9.96
CA PRO A 172 2.36 -4.55 10.06
C PRO A 172 2.52 -5.68 9.02
N GLY A 173 3.41 -5.52 8.04
CA GLY A 173 3.62 -6.48 6.96
C GLY A 173 4.18 -7.82 7.42
N LYS A 174 3.86 -8.90 6.68
CA LYS A 174 4.21 -10.30 7.00
C LYS A 174 5.72 -10.55 7.13
N VAL A 175 6.55 -9.82 6.40
CA VAL A 175 8.02 -9.95 6.41
C VAL A 175 8.71 -8.86 7.21
N CYS A 176 7.96 -7.93 7.82
CA CYS A 176 8.53 -6.91 8.69
C CYS A 176 8.71 -7.42 10.11
N ILE A 177 9.85 -7.08 10.72
CA ILE A 177 10.19 -7.43 12.11
C ILE A 177 10.51 -6.19 12.96
N THR A 178 10.14 -5.00 12.49
CA THR A 178 10.39 -3.73 13.19
C THR A 178 9.95 -3.78 14.65
N LYS A 179 8.71 -4.23 14.91
CA LYS A 179 8.20 -4.32 16.29
C LYS A 179 9.01 -5.22 17.20
N VAL A 180 9.59 -6.30 16.65
CA VAL A 180 10.43 -7.25 17.42
C VAL A 180 11.81 -6.66 17.71
N LYS A 181 12.33 -5.85 16.80
CA LYS A 181 13.65 -5.26 16.89
C LYS A 181 13.68 -3.96 17.70
N THR A 182 12.63 -3.16 17.58
CA THR A 182 12.62 -1.77 18.11
C THR A 182 11.57 -1.55 19.20
N GLY A 183 10.57 -2.43 19.33
CA GLY A 183 9.39 -2.21 20.17
C GLY A 183 8.35 -1.25 19.57
N PHE A 184 8.64 -0.63 18.41
CA PHE A 184 7.74 0.30 17.74
C PHE A 184 7.04 -0.36 16.54
N GLY A 185 5.88 0.19 16.18
CA GLY A 185 5.13 -0.23 15.01
C GLY A 185 3.62 -0.21 15.21
N THR A 186 2.90 -0.46 14.13
CA THR A 186 1.43 -0.55 14.09
C THR A 186 0.92 -1.98 13.96
N GLY A 187 1.81 -2.97 13.86
CA GLY A 187 1.43 -4.39 13.75
C GLY A 187 0.74 -4.90 15.02
N GLY A 188 -0.48 -5.41 14.86
CA GLY A 188 -1.38 -5.81 15.94
C GLY A 188 -2.39 -4.72 16.32
N TRP A 189 -2.29 -3.51 15.71
CA TRP A 189 -3.24 -2.42 15.88
C TRP A 189 -3.30 -1.48 14.65
N GLN A 190 -2.93 -2.01 13.48
CA GLN A 190 -2.88 -1.25 12.23
C GLN A 190 -4.21 -0.60 11.88
N LEU A 191 -5.32 -1.31 12.06
CA LEU A 191 -6.64 -0.79 11.72
C LEU A 191 -7.06 0.35 12.66
N ALA A 192 -6.69 0.28 13.95
CA ALA A 192 -6.89 1.37 14.91
C ALA A 192 -6.02 2.59 14.57
N ALA A 193 -4.74 2.38 14.21
CA ALA A 193 -3.85 3.46 13.76
C ALA A 193 -4.42 4.16 12.52
N LEU A 194 -4.92 3.39 11.56
CA LEU A 194 -5.57 3.92 10.35
C LEU A 194 -6.76 4.81 10.71
N ARG A 195 -7.65 4.35 11.59
CA ARG A 195 -8.80 5.14 12.07
C ARG A 195 -8.38 6.46 12.71
N TRP A 196 -7.34 6.44 13.54
CA TRP A 196 -6.88 7.66 14.21
C TRP A 196 -6.25 8.64 13.23
N CYS A 197 -5.41 8.14 12.33
CA CYS A 197 -4.82 8.93 11.26
C CYS A 197 -5.88 9.53 10.32
N ALA A 198 -6.87 8.74 9.90
CA ALA A 198 -7.94 9.18 9.03
C ALA A 198 -8.81 10.30 9.63
N LYS A 199 -9.01 10.30 10.96
CA LYS A 199 -9.72 11.39 11.64
C LYS A 199 -8.97 12.72 11.62
N ALA A 200 -7.65 12.69 11.49
CA ALA A 200 -6.80 13.86 11.46
C ALA A 200 -6.49 14.33 10.03
N ALA A 201 -6.59 13.42 9.06
CA ALA A 201 -6.26 13.66 7.67
C ALA A 201 -7.28 14.58 6.98
N ARG A 202 -6.78 15.43 6.09
CA ARG A 202 -7.55 16.23 5.14
C ARG A 202 -7.37 15.75 3.70
N LYS A 203 -6.38 14.90 3.48
CA LYS A 203 -5.99 14.33 2.19
C LYS A 203 -6.06 12.80 2.22
N PRO A 204 -6.00 12.12 1.08
CA PRO A 204 -6.08 10.66 1.02
C PRO A 204 -5.08 9.96 1.92
N ILE A 205 -5.51 8.83 2.52
CA ILE A 205 -4.66 7.92 3.27
C ILE A 205 -4.54 6.60 2.52
N ILE A 206 -3.33 6.07 2.44
CA ILE A 206 -3.03 4.74 1.96
C ILE A 206 -2.72 3.85 3.17
N ALA A 207 -3.53 2.80 3.39
CA ALA A 207 -3.26 1.81 4.43
C ALA A 207 -2.16 0.86 3.96
N ASP A 208 -1.00 0.83 4.62
CA ASP A 208 0.14 0.04 4.19
C ASP A 208 0.44 -1.12 5.13
N GLY A 209 0.20 -2.33 4.63
CA GLY A 209 0.51 -3.58 5.31
C GLY A 209 -0.58 -4.07 6.28
N GLY A 210 -0.42 -5.31 6.72
CA GLY A 210 -1.40 -5.99 7.58
C GLY A 210 -2.57 -6.62 6.82
N ILE A 211 -2.75 -6.33 5.55
CA ILE A 211 -3.78 -6.88 4.67
C ILE A 211 -3.44 -8.35 4.36
N ARG A 212 -4.30 -9.27 4.77
CA ARG A 212 -4.10 -10.73 4.62
C ARG A 212 -5.20 -11.40 3.81
N THR A 213 -6.40 -10.80 3.80
CA THR A 213 -7.57 -11.27 3.06
C THR A 213 -8.17 -10.13 2.25
N HIS A 214 -9.01 -10.45 1.26
CA HIS A 214 -9.69 -9.42 0.47
C HIS A 214 -10.70 -8.61 1.32
N GLY A 215 -11.27 -9.22 2.35
CA GLY A 215 -12.14 -8.52 3.32
C GLY A 215 -11.42 -7.40 4.07
N ASP A 216 -10.09 -7.48 4.26
CA ASP A 216 -9.33 -6.43 4.92
C ASP A 216 -9.23 -5.15 4.07
N ILE A 217 -9.40 -5.26 2.75
CA ILE A 217 -9.51 -4.09 1.84
C ILE A 217 -10.77 -3.29 2.23
N ALA A 218 -11.92 -3.94 2.33
CA ALA A 218 -13.17 -3.30 2.73
C ALA A 218 -13.09 -2.69 4.14
N LYS A 219 -12.47 -3.40 5.09
CA LYS A 219 -12.21 -2.88 6.45
C LYS A 219 -11.33 -1.64 6.41
N SER A 220 -10.26 -1.63 5.62
CA SER A 220 -9.37 -0.46 5.47
C SER A 220 -10.14 0.77 4.96
N ILE A 221 -10.98 0.60 3.94
CA ILE A 221 -11.83 1.68 3.40
C ILE A 221 -12.81 2.16 4.47
N ARG A 222 -13.45 1.24 5.20
CA ARG A 222 -14.32 1.57 6.34
C ARG A 222 -13.64 2.47 7.37
N PHE A 223 -12.37 2.25 7.62
CA PHE A 223 -11.59 3.00 8.61
C PHE A 223 -10.82 4.19 8.03
N GLY A 224 -11.07 4.56 6.79
CA GLY A 224 -10.67 5.84 6.20
C GLY A 224 -9.59 5.77 5.12
N ALA A 225 -9.12 4.58 4.76
CA ALA A 225 -8.21 4.46 3.63
C ALA A 225 -8.89 4.80 2.31
N SER A 226 -8.18 5.50 1.43
CA SER A 226 -8.55 5.69 0.03
C SER A 226 -8.05 4.54 -0.83
N MET A 227 -6.84 4.03 -0.52
CA MET A 227 -6.23 2.87 -1.15
C MET A 227 -5.51 2.03 -0.10
N VAL A 228 -5.18 0.79 -0.46
CA VAL A 228 -4.44 -0.13 0.40
C VAL A 228 -3.19 -0.64 -0.32
N MET A 229 -2.04 -0.64 0.35
CA MET A 229 -0.82 -1.23 -0.15
C MET A 229 -0.65 -2.64 0.43
N ILE A 230 -0.42 -3.61 -0.46
CA ILE A 230 -0.46 -5.03 -0.14
C ILE A 230 0.84 -5.71 -0.56
N GLY A 231 1.46 -6.43 0.36
CA GLY A 231 2.66 -7.24 0.11
C GLY A 231 2.33 -8.69 -0.23
N SER A 232 1.94 -9.47 0.77
CA SER A 232 1.88 -10.94 0.68
C SER A 232 0.84 -11.49 -0.30
N LEU A 233 -0.26 -10.78 -0.55
CA LEU A 233 -1.24 -11.22 -1.54
C LEU A 233 -0.75 -11.03 -2.98
N PHE A 234 0.11 -10.03 -3.22
CA PHE A 234 0.74 -9.79 -4.52
C PHE A 234 2.07 -10.55 -4.73
N ALA A 235 2.69 -11.03 -3.66
CA ALA A 235 3.89 -11.86 -3.77
C ALA A 235 3.54 -13.29 -4.19
N GLY A 236 4.46 -13.96 -4.90
CA GLY A 236 4.32 -15.37 -5.27
C GLY A 236 3.61 -15.63 -6.60
N HIS A 237 3.15 -14.61 -7.32
CA HIS A 237 2.60 -14.78 -8.66
C HIS A 237 3.69 -15.07 -9.71
N ILE A 238 3.30 -15.61 -10.84
CA ILE A 238 4.21 -15.89 -11.96
C ILE A 238 4.94 -14.61 -12.36
N GLU A 239 4.23 -13.50 -12.42
CA GLU A 239 4.75 -12.18 -12.80
C GLU A 239 5.57 -11.49 -11.69
N SER A 240 5.44 -11.93 -10.42
CA SER A 240 6.22 -11.33 -9.32
C SER A 240 7.71 -11.56 -9.52
N PRO A 241 8.58 -10.54 -9.35
CA PRO A 241 10.01 -10.66 -9.61
C PRO A 241 10.81 -11.46 -8.58
N GLY A 242 10.20 -11.88 -7.46
CA GLY A 242 10.84 -12.74 -6.48
C GLY A 242 11.47 -13.99 -7.10
N LYS A 243 12.71 -14.33 -6.70
CA LYS A 243 13.45 -15.45 -7.27
C LYS A 243 12.68 -16.77 -7.11
N LEU A 244 12.57 -17.54 -8.20
CA LEU A 244 12.00 -18.87 -8.19
C LEU A 244 12.94 -19.85 -7.48
N VAL A 245 12.38 -20.66 -6.58
CA VAL A 245 13.09 -21.70 -5.82
C VAL A 245 12.27 -22.98 -5.90
N GLU A 246 12.91 -24.06 -6.34
CA GLU A 246 12.31 -25.40 -6.35
C GLU A 246 12.73 -26.15 -5.07
N SER A 247 11.76 -26.70 -4.35
CA SER A 247 11.98 -27.53 -3.17
C SER A 247 10.92 -28.63 -3.10
N ASP A 248 11.34 -29.87 -2.90
CA ASP A 248 10.48 -31.05 -2.75
C ASP A 248 9.40 -31.18 -3.85
N GLY A 249 9.76 -30.84 -5.10
CA GLY A 249 8.87 -30.90 -6.26
C GLY A 249 7.80 -29.79 -6.30
N GLN A 250 7.94 -28.76 -5.47
CA GLN A 250 7.08 -27.59 -5.46
C GLN A 250 7.86 -26.31 -5.78
N SER A 251 7.22 -25.41 -6.49
CA SER A 251 7.78 -24.10 -6.87
C SER A 251 7.39 -23.04 -5.86
N PHE A 252 8.38 -22.28 -5.42
CA PHE A 252 8.24 -21.16 -4.49
C PHE A 252 8.86 -19.90 -5.07
N LYS A 253 8.40 -18.73 -4.61
CA LYS A 253 9.07 -17.47 -4.84
C LYS A 253 9.60 -16.86 -3.55
N GLU A 254 10.79 -16.27 -3.61
CA GLU A 254 11.34 -15.51 -2.49
C GLU A 254 10.53 -14.25 -2.25
N TYR A 255 10.24 -13.97 -0.99
CA TYR A 255 9.58 -12.76 -0.53
C TYR A 255 10.30 -12.18 0.68
N TYR A 256 10.80 -10.95 0.57
CA TYR A 256 11.50 -10.26 1.64
C TYR A 256 11.21 -8.76 1.66
N GLY A 257 11.35 -8.14 2.84
CA GLY A 257 11.07 -6.75 3.06
C GLY A 257 12.22 -5.83 2.62
N SER A 258 11.88 -4.56 2.31
CA SER A 258 12.84 -3.53 1.92
C SER A 258 13.93 -3.25 2.98
N ALA A 259 13.63 -3.49 4.26
CA ALA A 259 14.59 -3.37 5.36
C ALA A 259 15.30 -4.68 5.74
N SER A 260 15.25 -5.70 4.89
CA SER A 260 15.95 -6.98 5.11
C SER A 260 17.44 -6.87 4.74
N GLU A 261 18.25 -7.78 5.30
CA GLU A 261 19.67 -7.94 4.89
C GLU A 261 19.81 -8.28 3.41
N TYR A 262 18.87 -9.04 2.85
CA TYR A 262 18.83 -9.40 1.44
C TYR A 262 18.69 -8.21 0.51
N GLN A 263 17.92 -7.19 0.93
CA GLN A 263 17.75 -5.95 0.20
C GLN A 263 18.93 -5.00 0.40
N LYS A 264 19.45 -4.93 1.63
CA LYS A 264 20.53 -3.99 1.97
C LYS A 264 21.91 -4.48 1.56
N GLY A 265 22.09 -5.78 1.38
CA GLY A 265 23.39 -6.39 1.15
C GLY A 265 24.31 -6.38 2.40
N GLU A 266 23.81 -5.94 3.54
CA GLU A 266 24.54 -5.88 4.82
C GLU A 266 23.65 -6.24 6.01
N HIS A 267 24.27 -6.78 7.06
CA HIS A 267 23.57 -7.16 8.30
C HIS A 267 23.53 -6.02 9.34
N LYS A 268 23.09 -4.82 8.89
CA LYS A 268 23.00 -3.63 9.74
C LYS A 268 21.59 -3.05 9.73
N ASN A 269 21.03 -2.79 10.91
CA ASN A 269 19.67 -2.24 11.09
C ASN A 269 18.61 -3.07 10.33
N VAL A 270 18.68 -4.41 10.46
CA VAL A 270 17.77 -5.33 9.78
C VAL A 270 16.42 -5.35 10.48
N GLU A 271 15.37 -4.97 9.76
CA GLU A 271 13.97 -4.94 10.21
C GLU A 271 13.04 -5.75 9.29
N GLY A 272 13.60 -6.55 8.38
CA GLY A 272 12.86 -7.44 7.49
C GLY A 272 13.43 -8.86 7.49
N LYS A 273 12.57 -9.84 7.21
CA LYS A 273 12.95 -11.26 7.01
C LYS A 273 12.64 -11.71 5.59
N LYS A 274 13.23 -12.83 5.19
CA LYS A 274 12.91 -13.55 3.95
C LYS A 274 12.08 -14.80 4.27
N ILE A 275 11.07 -15.03 3.45
CA ILE A 275 10.27 -16.26 3.44
C ILE A 275 10.11 -16.77 2.01
N LEU A 276 9.74 -18.03 1.86
CA LEU A 276 9.31 -18.62 0.60
C LEU A 276 7.78 -18.65 0.56
N LEU A 277 7.19 -18.30 -0.56
CA LEU A 277 5.76 -18.38 -0.81
C LEU A 277 5.52 -19.35 -1.98
N PRO A 278 4.55 -20.26 -1.89
CA PRO A 278 4.16 -21.08 -3.03
C PRO A 278 3.79 -20.22 -4.23
N VAL A 279 4.12 -20.67 -5.43
CA VAL A 279 3.68 -20.01 -6.66
C VAL A 279 2.16 -20.09 -6.77
N LYS A 280 1.51 -18.94 -7.07
CA LYS A 280 0.05 -18.79 -7.01
C LYS A 280 -0.64 -18.72 -8.38
N GLY A 281 0.04 -18.82 -9.47
CA GLY A 281 -0.55 -18.57 -10.78
C GLY A 281 -0.46 -17.09 -11.19
N HIS A 282 -1.38 -16.63 -12.05
CA HIS A 282 -1.31 -15.29 -12.62
C HIS A 282 -1.89 -14.20 -11.70
N LEU A 283 -1.25 -13.04 -11.68
CA LEU A 283 -1.72 -11.90 -10.90
C LEU A 283 -3.10 -11.40 -11.37
N ALA A 284 -3.38 -11.52 -12.66
CA ALA A 284 -4.67 -11.11 -13.23
C ALA A 284 -5.86 -11.83 -12.57
N ASP A 285 -5.70 -13.13 -12.27
CA ASP A 285 -6.75 -13.92 -11.61
C ASP A 285 -7.02 -13.42 -10.19
N THR A 286 -5.96 -13.11 -9.42
CA THR A 286 -6.08 -12.53 -8.08
C THR A 286 -6.72 -11.15 -8.11
N LEU A 287 -6.37 -10.28 -9.07
CA LEU A 287 -6.99 -8.97 -9.21
C LEU A 287 -8.48 -9.07 -9.56
N GLN A 288 -8.84 -10.03 -10.40
CA GLN A 288 -10.25 -10.30 -10.71
C GLN A 288 -11.03 -10.80 -9.49
N GLU A 289 -10.46 -11.71 -8.72
CA GLU A 289 -11.05 -12.20 -7.47
C GLU A 289 -11.21 -11.07 -6.45
N MET A 290 -10.17 -10.24 -6.25
CA MET A 290 -10.26 -9.05 -5.39
C MET A 290 -11.39 -8.11 -5.81
N GLN A 291 -11.58 -7.90 -7.13
CA GLN A 291 -12.67 -7.08 -7.64
C GLN A 291 -14.04 -7.67 -7.29
N GLN A 292 -14.24 -8.96 -7.50
CA GLN A 292 -15.50 -9.66 -7.21
C GLN A 292 -15.83 -9.64 -5.71
N ASP A 293 -14.81 -9.84 -4.87
CA ASP A 293 -14.98 -9.80 -3.42
C ASP A 293 -15.28 -8.40 -2.92
N LEU A 294 -14.63 -7.38 -3.49
CA LEU A 294 -14.92 -5.99 -3.15
C LEU A 294 -16.31 -5.55 -3.65
N GLN A 295 -16.75 -6.01 -4.82
CA GLN A 295 -18.12 -5.84 -5.30
C GLN A 295 -19.14 -6.47 -4.33
N SER A 296 -18.82 -7.65 -3.82
CA SER A 296 -19.62 -8.30 -2.79
C SER A 296 -19.68 -7.47 -1.51
N ALA A 297 -18.54 -6.93 -1.04
CA ALA A 297 -18.49 -6.08 0.14
C ALA A 297 -19.31 -4.79 -0.02
N ILE A 298 -19.25 -4.14 -1.17
CA ILE A 298 -20.05 -2.96 -1.51
C ILE A 298 -21.55 -3.29 -1.49
N SER A 299 -21.92 -4.45 -2.03
CA SER A 299 -23.29 -4.96 -2.00
C SER A 299 -23.79 -5.14 -0.56
N TYR A 300 -22.98 -5.75 0.31
CA TYR A 300 -23.29 -5.87 1.75
C TYR A 300 -23.31 -4.52 2.48
N ALA A 301 -22.56 -3.54 2.01
CA ALA A 301 -22.61 -2.18 2.56
C ALA A 301 -23.93 -1.45 2.25
N GLY A 302 -24.75 -2.01 1.36
CA GLY A 302 -26.02 -1.42 0.95
C GLY A 302 -25.88 -0.29 -0.07
N GLY A 303 -24.80 -0.26 -0.84
CA GLY A 303 -24.53 0.76 -1.83
C GLY A 303 -24.10 0.24 -3.19
N LYS A 304 -23.51 1.13 -4.00
CA LYS A 304 -23.04 0.85 -5.37
C LYS A 304 -21.57 1.22 -5.59
N GLU A 305 -20.93 1.88 -4.64
CA GLU A 305 -19.61 2.48 -4.77
C GLU A 305 -18.80 2.24 -3.49
N LEU A 306 -17.48 2.38 -3.56
CA LEU A 306 -16.57 2.25 -2.42
C LEU A 306 -16.97 3.13 -1.23
N GLU A 307 -17.50 4.33 -1.49
CA GLU A 307 -17.92 5.26 -0.45
C GLU A 307 -18.97 4.63 0.49
N SER A 308 -19.77 3.71 0.01
CA SER A 308 -20.78 2.99 0.83
C SER A 308 -20.14 2.23 2.00
N LEU A 309 -18.91 1.73 1.83
CA LEU A 309 -18.18 1.03 2.89
C LEU A 309 -17.82 1.95 4.07
N ARG A 310 -17.63 3.26 3.84
CA ARG A 310 -17.21 4.22 4.88
C ARG A 310 -18.26 4.41 5.98
N HIS A 311 -19.51 4.12 5.69
CA HIS A 311 -20.63 4.42 6.57
C HIS A 311 -21.25 3.19 7.27
N VAL A 312 -20.75 1.97 6.96
CA VAL A 312 -21.28 0.76 7.60
C VAL A 312 -20.93 0.69 9.10
N ASN A 313 -21.79 0.11 9.88
CA ASN A 313 -21.50 -0.21 11.27
C ASN A 313 -20.55 -1.42 11.36
N TYR A 314 -19.89 -1.57 12.50
CA TYR A 314 -19.00 -2.70 12.77
C TYR A 314 -19.10 -3.11 14.24
N VAL A 315 -18.67 -4.34 14.51
CA VAL A 315 -18.48 -4.87 15.87
C VAL A 315 -17.02 -5.17 16.10
N VAL A 316 -16.60 -5.07 17.37
CA VAL A 316 -15.31 -5.58 17.81
C VAL A 316 -15.54 -6.97 18.39
N VAL A 317 -14.95 -7.98 17.79
CA VAL A 317 -15.05 -9.37 18.20
C VAL A 317 -13.88 -9.67 19.14
N LYS A 318 -14.17 -9.86 20.42
CA LYS A 318 -13.12 -10.00 21.46
C LYS A 318 -12.43 -11.37 21.51
N ASN A 319 -12.89 -12.34 20.78
CA ASN A 319 -12.20 -13.62 20.59
C ASN A 319 -12.55 -14.06 19.18
N SER A 320 -11.59 -14.58 18.45
CA SER A 320 -11.88 -15.18 17.15
C SER A 320 -12.89 -16.30 17.37
N ILE A 321 -14.13 -16.04 17.00
CA ILE A 321 -15.13 -17.12 16.93
C ILE A 321 -14.74 -17.88 15.67
N TRP A 322 -14.05 -19.00 15.91
CA TRP A 322 -13.74 -19.93 14.84
C TRP A 322 -15.04 -20.54 14.32
N ASN A 323 -15.35 -20.34 13.07
CA ASN A 323 -16.55 -20.90 12.42
C ASN A 323 -16.27 -22.20 11.68
N GLY A 324 -15.07 -22.77 11.84
CA GLY A 324 -14.66 -24.01 11.17
C GLY A 324 -13.91 -23.81 9.86
N ASP A 325 -13.74 -22.57 9.40
CA ASP A 325 -12.99 -22.28 8.18
C ASP A 325 -11.50 -22.25 8.48
N THR A 326 -10.77 -23.16 7.88
CA THR A 326 -9.31 -23.07 7.76
C THR A 326 -8.99 -22.27 6.50
N ILE A 327 -8.46 -21.07 6.66
CA ILE A 327 -7.91 -20.26 5.57
C ILE A 327 -6.43 -20.58 5.38
#